data_c121a9fc0b70afe4396cd6bceb7d95bc
#
_entry.id   c121a9fc0b70afe4396cd6bceb7d95bc
#
_cell.length_a   1.000
_cell.length_b   1.000
_cell.length_c   1.000
_cell.angle_alpha   90.00
_cell.angle_beta   90.00
_cell.angle_gamma   90.00
#
_symmetry.space_group_name_H-M   'P 1'
#
loop_
_entity.id
_entity.type
_entity.pdbx_description
1 polymer ?
#
loop_
_entity_poly.entity_id
_entity_poly.type
_entity_poly.pdbx_seq_one_letter_code
_entity_poly.pdbx_strand_id
1 'polypeptide(L)'
;MSNRTLHNRIAQALADYRAGSIGIPGLIDAVVQNGRALEAMPYSLVLEIGVIEYDLTVAQFADEEDCVSNIGSALAKLESWLNALPLDGGSA
;
A
#
# COMPACT_ATOMS: atom_id res chain seq x y z
N MET A 1 -3.39 -1.99 -17.79
CA MET A 1 -3.10 -3.04 -16.81
C MET A 1 -4.34 -3.35 -16.00
N SER A 2 -4.59 -4.61 -15.68
CA SER A 2 -5.77 -4.94 -14.89
C SER A 2 -5.57 -4.58 -13.43
N ASN A 3 -6.67 -4.35 -12.72
CA ASN A 3 -6.61 -4.11 -11.28
C ASN A 3 -5.98 -5.28 -10.54
N ARG A 4 -6.24 -6.51 -11.00
CA ARG A 4 -5.63 -7.70 -10.41
C ARG A 4 -4.10 -7.66 -10.50
N THR A 5 -3.56 -7.28 -11.66
CA THR A 5 -2.12 -7.16 -11.84
C THR A 5 -1.52 -6.10 -10.91
N LEU A 6 -2.19 -4.95 -10.82
CA LEU A 6 -1.75 -3.86 -9.95
C LEU A 6 -1.81 -4.25 -8.48
N HIS A 7 -2.92 -4.92 -8.08
CA HIS A 7 -3.06 -5.47 -6.74
C HIS A 7 -1.90 -6.41 -6.41
N ASN A 8 -1.61 -7.33 -7.33
CA ASN A 8 -0.56 -8.32 -7.11
C ASN A 8 0.81 -7.67 -6.97
N ARG A 9 1.06 -6.59 -7.70
CA ARG A 9 2.32 -5.84 -7.59
C ARG A 9 2.47 -5.21 -6.21
N ILE A 10 1.40 -4.65 -5.68
CA ILE A 10 1.42 -4.06 -4.33
C ILE A 10 1.58 -5.16 -3.29
N ALA A 11 0.84 -6.26 -3.43
CA ALA A 11 0.92 -7.39 -2.51
C ALA A 11 2.33 -7.99 -2.51
N GLN A 12 2.97 -8.09 -3.68
CA GLN A 12 4.33 -8.57 -3.78
C GLN A 12 5.31 -7.61 -3.09
N ALA A 13 5.13 -6.31 -3.26
CA ALA A 13 5.98 -5.32 -2.59
C ALA A 13 5.85 -5.43 -1.07
N LEU A 14 4.63 -5.67 -0.57
CA LEU A 14 4.41 -5.88 0.86
C LEU A 14 5.15 -7.12 1.36
N ALA A 15 5.07 -8.22 0.61
CA ALA A 15 5.79 -9.44 0.94
C ALA A 15 7.31 -9.21 0.92
N ASP A 16 7.80 -8.49 -0.09
CA ASP A 16 9.23 -8.17 -0.21
C ASP A 16 9.71 -7.31 0.96
N TYR A 17 8.88 -6.37 1.39
CA TYR A 17 9.22 -5.55 2.55
C TYR A 17 9.30 -6.42 3.82
N ARG A 18 8.36 -7.33 4.02
CA ARG A 18 8.37 -8.22 5.17
C ARG A 18 9.55 -9.18 5.16
N ALA A 19 10.01 -9.54 3.97
CA ALA A 19 11.18 -10.41 3.81
C ALA A 19 12.50 -9.64 3.94
N GLY A 20 12.45 -8.31 4.02
CA GLY A 20 13.63 -7.48 4.10
C GLY A 20 14.29 -7.18 2.76
N SER A 21 13.61 -7.51 1.64
CA SER A 21 14.16 -7.29 0.30
C SER A 21 14.08 -5.84 -0.16
N ILE A 22 13.09 -5.09 0.33
CA ILE A 22 12.95 -3.66 0.04
C ILE A 22 12.68 -2.91 1.34
N GLY A 23 12.98 -1.62 1.33
CA GLY A 23 12.69 -0.75 2.47
C GLY A 23 11.34 -0.07 2.36
N ILE A 24 11.02 0.78 3.34
CA ILE A 24 9.77 1.54 3.35
C ILE A 24 9.62 2.41 2.10
N PRO A 25 10.67 3.13 1.61
CA PRO A 25 10.52 3.92 0.38
C PRO A 25 10.10 3.08 -0.82
N GLY A 26 10.63 1.88 -0.96
CA GLY A 26 10.23 0.98 -2.05
C GLY A 26 8.79 0.55 -1.95
N LEU A 27 8.32 0.28 -0.73
CA LEU A 27 6.93 -0.07 -0.49
C LEU A 27 6.00 1.11 -0.81
N ILE A 28 6.36 2.31 -0.39
CA ILE A 28 5.58 3.53 -0.69
C ILE A 28 5.45 3.70 -2.20
N ASP A 29 6.56 3.59 -2.93
CA ASP A 29 6.54 3.73 -4.39
C ASP A 29 5.59 2.72 -5.04
N ALA A 30 5.64 1.47 -4.61
CA ALA A 30 4.77 0.44 -5.17
C ALA A 30 3.29 0.75 -4.91
N VAL A 31 2.95 1.17 -3.69
CA VAL A 31 1.58 1.49 -3.32
C VAL A 31 1.08 2.69 -4.13
N VAL A 32 1.87 3.75 -4.19
CA VAL A 32 1.43 4.99 -4.85
C VAL A 32 1.32 4.79 -6.36
N GLN A 33 2.35 4.25 -6.99
CA GLN A 33 2.36 4.11 -8.45
C GLN A 33 1.31 3.13 -8.94
N ASN A 34 1.20 1.97 -8.30
CA ASN A 34 0.23 0.96 -8.73
C ASN A 34 -1.19 1.32 -8.25
N GLY A 35 -1.30 1.90 -7.07
CA GLY A 35 -2.60 2.31 -6.53
C GLY A 35 -3.28 3.36 -7.39
N ARG A 36 -2.52 4.34 -7.87
CA ARG A 36 -3.07 5.40 -8.74
C ARG A 36 -3.41 4.92 -10.13
N ALA A 37 -2.90 3.77 -10.55
CA ALA A 37 -3.21 3.19 -11.85
C ALA A 37 -4.46 2.32 -11.82
N LEU A 38 -5.01 2.02 -10.63
CA LEU A 38 -6.23 1.23 -10.49
C LEU A 38 -7.42 1.96 -11.12
N GLU A 39 -8.30 1.19 -11.76
CA GLU A 39 -9.46 1.73 -12.45
C GLU A 39 -10.75 1.39 -11.70
N ALA A 40 -11.78 2.21 -11.93
CA ALA A 40 -13.13 2.01 -11.37
C ALA A 40 -13.13 1.90 -9.85
N MET A 41 -12.28 2.67 -9.20
CA MET A 41 -12.14 2.65 -7.75
C MET A 41 -13.18 3.52 -7.05
N PRO A 42 -13.81 3.01 -5.98
CA PRO A 42 -14.59 3.88 -5.10
C PRO A 42 -13.71 5.02 -4.58
N TYR A 43 -14.29 6.20 -4.46
CA TYR A 43 -13.54 7.39 -4.04
C TYR A 43 -12.89 7.20 -2.67
N SER A 44 -13.55 6.50 -1.76
CA SER A 44 -12.99 6.22 -0.43
C SER A 44 -11.68 5.45 -0.50
N LEU A 45 -11.58 4.49 -1.43
CA LEU A 45 -10.35 3.72 -1.60
C LEU A 45 -9.24 4.55 -2.23
N VAL A 46 -9.60 5.48 -3.12
CA VAL A 46 -8.61 6.39 -3.70
C VAL A 46 -8.03 7.30 -2.62
N LEU A 47 -8.87 7.81 -1.73
CA LEU A 47 -8.41 8.65 -0.63
C LEU A 47 -7.49 7.90 0.34
N GLU A 48 -7.76 6.61 0.56
CA GLU A 48 -6.94 5.82 1.47
C GLU A 48 -5.50 5.63 0.96
N ILE A 49 -5.26 5.73 -0.34
CA ILE A 49 -3.89 5.68 -0.86
C ILE A 49 -3.03 6.75 -0.21
N GLY A 50 -3.56 7.97 -0.12
CA GLY A 50 -2.84 9.06 0.54
C GLY A 50 -2.64 8.84 2.02
N VAL A 51 -3.61 8.24 2.69
CA VAL A 51 -3.51 7.93 4.12
C VAL A 51 -2.42 6.88 4.36
N ILE A 52 -2.41 5.82 3.54
CA ILE A 52 -1.40 4.77 3.64
C ILE A 52 -0.02 5.33 3.36
N GLU A 53 0.12 6.14 2.32
CA GLU A 53 1.38 6.80 2.00
C GLU A 53 1.89 7.64 3.18
N TYR A 54 1.00 8.41 3.79
CA TYR A 54 1.34 9.24 4.94
C TYR A 54 1.80 8.38 6.12
N ASP A 55 1.04 7.35 6.45
CA ASP A 55 1.36 6.47 7.57
C ASP A 55 2.71 5.77 7.38
N LEU A 56 2.99 5.31 6.18
CA LEU A 56 4.28 4.68 5.88
C LEU A 56 5.42 5.68 5.97
N THR A 57 5.21 6.90 5.50
CA THR A 57 6.21 7.96 5.58
C THR A 57 6.52 8.33 7.02
N VAL A 58 5.48 8.45 7.85
CA VAL A 58 5.66 8.74 9.28
C VAL A 58 6.43 7.61 9.96
N ALA A 59 6.09 6.35 9.64
CA ALA A 59 6.77 5.20 10.22
C ALA A 59 8.26 5.19 9.84
N GLN A 60 8.59 5.59 8.62
CA GLN A 60 9.98 5.68 8.18
C GLN A 60 10.78 6.67 9.03
N PHE A 61 10.22 7.87 9.25
CA PHE A 61 10.90 8.88 10.04
C PHE A 61 10.95 8.52 11.53
N ALA A 62 9.92 7.86 12.05
CA ALA A 62 9.91 7.42 13.43
C ALA A 62 11.04 6.43 13.70
N ASP A 63 11.29 5.52 12.74
CA ASP A 63 12.39 4.56 12.84
C ASP A 63 13.75 5.27 12.89
N GLU A 64 13.94 6.29 12.07
CA GLU A 64 15.19 7.05 12.02
C GLU A 64 15.46 7.81 13.32
N GLU A 65 14.42 8.19 14.02
CA GLU A 65 14.53 8.98 15.26
C GLU A 65 14.46 8.12 16.52
N ASP A 66 14.54 6.80 16.38
CA ASP A 66 14.45 5.88 17.51
C ASP A 66 13.13 5.97 18.26
N CYS A 67 12.08 6.44 17.60
CA CYS A 67 10.74 6.49 18.16
C CYS A 67 10.02 5.17 17.95
N VAL A 68 8.95 4.95 18.71
CA VAL A 68 8.11 3.77 18.51
C VAL A 68 7.48 3.84 17.12
N SER A 69 7.80 2.89 16.26
CA SER A 69 7.31 2.85 14.90
C SER A 69 5.87 2.35 14.85
N ASN A 70 5.05 3.02 14.02
CA ASN A 70 3.69 2.61 13.73
C ASN A 70 3.59 1.73 12.50
N ILE A 71 4.71 1.12 12.09
CA ILE A 71 4.75 0.36 10.85
C ILE A 71 3.74 -0.80 10.84
N GLY A 72 3.56 -1.48 11.97
CA GLY A 72 2.59 -2.57 12.06
C GLY A 72 1.18 -2.11 11.76
N SER A 73 0.79 -0.94 12.27
CA SER A 73 -0.53 -0.36 12.00
C SER A 73 -0.66 0.05 10.52
N ALA A 74 0.38 0.63 9.94
CA ALA A 74 0.40 1.02 8.54
C ALA A 74 0.27 -0.21 7.63
N LEU A 75 0.97 -1.29 7.96
CA LEU A 75 0.90 -2.52 7.19
C LEU A 75 -0.49 -3.16 7.28
N ALA A 76 -1.11 -3.12 8.47
CA ALA A 76 -2.46 -3.63 8.65
C ALA A 76 -3.47 -2.84 7.80
N LYS A 77 -3.34 -1.52 7.74
CA LYS A 77 -4.19 -0.68 6.88
C LYS A 77 -3.99 -1.03 5.41
N LEU A 78 -2.75 -1.23 5.00
CA LEU A 78 -2.45 -1.60 3.63
C LEU A 78 -3.08 -2.94 3.26
N GLU A 79 -2.99 -3.92 4.14
CA GLU A 79 -3.62 -5.23 3.90
C GLU A 79 -5.14 -5.11 3.78
N SER A 80 -5.78 -4.36 4.69
CA SER A 80 -7.23 -4.14 4.63
C SER A 80 -7.62 -3.46 3.32
N TRP A 81 -6.85 -2.47 2.91
CA TRP A 81 -7.09 -1.75 1.66
C TRP A 81 -6.97 -2.70 0.46
N LEU A 82 -5.93 -3.53 0.42
CA LEU A 82 -5.75 -4.50 -0.65
C LEU A 82 -6.93 -5.47 -0.74
N ASN A 83 -7.43 -5.92 0.42
CA ASN A 83 -8.56 -6.85 0.46
C ASN A 83 -9.87 -6.20 0.01
N ALA A 84 -9.95 -4.88 0.06
CA ALA A 84 -11.15 -4.14 -0.34
C ALA A 84 -11.15 -3.76 -1.82
N LEU A 85 -10.04 -3.97 -2.55
CA LEU A 85 -9.94 -3.53 -3.94
C LEU A 85 -10.83 -4.34 -4.87
N PRO A 86 -11.52 -3.67 -5.83
CA PRO A 86 -12.26 -4.37 -6.87
C PRO A 86 -11.30 -4.93 -7.91
N LEU A 87 -11.01 -6.23 -7.85
CA LEU A 87 -9.98 -6.85 -8.67
C LEU A 87 -10.42 -7.10 -10.10
N ASP A 88 -11.71 -7.28 -10.32
CA ASP A 88 -12.24 -7.68 -11.62
C ASP A 88 -12.94 -6.55 -12.38
N GLY A 89 -12.53 -5.32 -12.11
CA GLY A 89 -13.04 -4.18 -12.86
C GLY A 89 -14.55 -4.03 -12.83
N GLY A 90 -15.18 -4.45 -11.76
CA GLY A 90 -16.62 -4.35 -11.63
C GLY A 90 -17.39 -5.47 -12.30
N SER A 91 -16.72 -6.42 -12.89
CA SER A 91 -17.41 -7.60 -13.37
C SER A 91 -17.73 -8.47 -12.17
N ALA A 92 -18.89 -8.31 -11.72
CA ALA A 92 -19.36 -9.10 -10.60
C ALA A 92 -19.56 -10.54 -11.06
#